data_820b1ad75884effd45c29fd78e5bd47c
#
_entry.id   820b1ad75884effd45c29fd78e5bd47c
#
_cell.length_a   1.000
_cell.length_b   1.000
_cell.length_c   1.000
_cell.angle_alpha   90.00
_cell.angle_beta   90.00
_cell.angle_gamma   90.00
#
_symmetry.space_group_name_H-M   'P 1'
#
loop_
_entity.id
_entity.type
_entity.pdbx_description
1 polymer ?
#
loop_
_entity_poly.entity_id
_entity_poly.type
_entity_poly.pdbx_seq_one_letter_code
_entity_poly.pdbx_strand_id
1 'polypeptide(L)'
;QQRNWIGRSTGTEVTFKTNTGDDITVYTTRVDTLFGVTYTVISPEHPLLKKWKGIIKNWDEVEAYQAAAARKSDFERGELNKDKTGVRLDGIEVINPATGKVVPMFVSDYVLMGYGTGIVMGVPGHDQRDWDFAKAFGLPIVEVVEGGDITKEAFTLKDDTGIMVNSGFLNGMTVKEAIPAMKKYAVEQGWGHEKVNYKLRDWVFSRQRYWGEPIPLVNCPKCGWVPVPEEELPLVLPQVDSYELTDDGESPLSKMTDWVNTKCPKCGCDAKRETDTMPQWAGSSWYFLRYMDPHNDHELVSHEAEQYWGPVDWYNGGMEHTTLHLLYSRFWHKFLYDIGVVHTKEPYAKRTSHGMILGQNPHYVG
;
A
#
# COMPACT_ATOMS: atom_id res chain seq x y z
N GLN A 1 -13.53 -9.45 -9.00
CA GLN A 1 -12.06 -9.44 -9.04
C GLN A 1 -11.50 -8.09 -8.59
N GLN A 2 -11.90 -6.94 -9.19
CA GLN A 2 -11.38 -5.62 -8.82
C GLN A 2 -11.61 -5.27 -7.35
N ARG A 3 -12.79 -5.55 -6.79
CA ARG A 3 -13.07 -5.34 -5.36
C ARG A 3 -12.10 -6.10 -4.46
N ASN A 4 -11.81 -7.37 -4.79
CA ASN A 4 -10.87 -8.19 -4.04
C ASN A 4 -9.42 -7.69 -4.19
N TRP A 5 -9.09 -7.13 -5.38
CA TRP A 5 -7.78 -6.55 -5.64
C TRP A 5 -7.57 -5.24 -4.88
N ILE A 6 -8.58 -4.37 -4.88
CA ILE A 6 -8.58 -3.14 -4.08
C ILE A 6 -8.54 -3.48 -2.59
N GLY A 7 -9.28 -4.52 -2.17
CA GLY A 7 -9.22 -5.08 -0.83
C GLY A 7 -9.54 -4.06 0.26
N ARG A 8 -10.69 -3.39 0.14
CA ARG A 8 -11.18 -2.50 1.20
C ARG A 8 -11.41 -3.28 2.48
N SER A 9 -10.77 -2.87 3.57
CA SER A 9 -10.96 -3.39 4.91
C SER A 9 -11.34 -2.28 5.88
N THR A 10 -12.28 -2.58 6.76
CA THR A 10 -12.64 -1.69 7.86
C THR A 10 -12.11 -2.30 9.15
N GLY A 11 -11.24 -1.59 9.81
CA GLY A 11 -10.62 -2.02 11.06
C GLY A 11 -10.61 -0.91 12.08
N THR A 12 -9.75 -1.06 13.06
CA THR A 12 -9.53 -0.09 14.14
C THR A 12 -8.05 0.22 14.23
N GLU A 13 -7.69 1.48 14.23
CA GLU A 13 -6.38 1.92 14.70
C GLU A 13 -6.43 1.98 16.22
N VAL A 14 -5.49 1.32 16.86
CA VAL A 14 -5.38 1.21 18.32
C VAL A 14 -4.06 1.83 18.74
N THR A 15 -4.13 2.76 19.68
CA THR A 15 -2.96 3.44 20.26
C THR A 15 -2.49 2.69 21.49
N PHE A 16 -1.23 2.26 21.47
CA PHE A 16 -0.51 1.70 22.61
C PHE A 16 0.48 2.74 23.13
N LYS A 17 0.64 2.81 24.44
CA LYS A 17 1.67 3.63 25.08
C LYS A 17 2.97 2.84 25.20
N THR A 18 4.10 3.54 25.08
CA THR A 18 5.41 2.95 25.38
C THR A 18 5.96 3.49 26.69
N ASN A 19 6.91 2.77 27.29
CA ASN A 19 7.65 3.26 28.45
C ASN A 19 8.53 4.48 28.15
N THR A 20 8.75 4.80 26.88
CA THR A 20 9.48 5.99 26.43
C THR A 20 8.62 7.26 26.40
N GLY A 21 7.30 7.13 26.62
CA GLY A 21 6.33 8.22 26.51
C GLY A 21 5.81 8.43 25.08
N ASP A 22 6.27 7.64 24.12
CA ASP A 22 5.77 7.67 22.74
C ASP A 22 4.49 6.85 22.59
N ASP A 23 3.62 7.31 21.72
CA ASP A 23 2.47 6.56 21.26
C ASP A 23 2.82 5.75 20.00
N ILE A 24 2.41 4.50 19.96
CA ILE A 24 2.47 3.68 18.75
C ILE A 24 1.06 3.30 18.32
N THR A 25 0.82 3.29 17.02
CA THR A 25 -0.49 2.96 16.44
C THR A 25 -0.41 1.65 15.69
N VAL A 26 -1.36 0.77 15.95
CA VAL A 26 -1.52 -0.53 15.29
C VAL A 26 -2.86 -0.56 14.58
N TYR A 27 -2.89 -0.99 13.32
CA TYR A 27 -4.14 -1.26 12.61
C TYR A 27 -4.52 -2.73 12.72
N THR A 28 -5.77 -3.01 13.10
CA THR A 28 -6.29 -4.38 13.16
C THR A 28 -7.74 -4.46 12.70
N THR A 29 -8.10 -5.56 12.04
CA THR A 29 -9.49 -5.94 11.75
C THR A 29 -10.10 -6.77 12.88
N ARG A 30 -9.26 -7.26 13.79
CA ARG A 30 -9.61 -8.14 14.92
C ARG A 30 -9.32 -7.45 16.26
N VAL A 31 -9.97 -6.30 16.49
CA VAL A 31 -9.83 -5.54 17.73
C VAL A 31 -10.34 -6.30 18.96
N ASP A 32 -11.24 -7.25 18.76
CA ASP A 32 -11.73 -8.20 19.76
C ASP A 32 -10.63 -9.01 20.43
N THR A 33 -9.53 -9.30 19.71
CA THR A 33 -8.41 -10.13 20.22
C THR A 33 -7.37 -9.36 21.03
N LEU A 34 -7.55 -8.09 21.33
CA LEU A 34 -6.59 -7.26 22.09
C LEU A 34 -6.17 -7.87 23.44
N PHE A 35 -7.07 -8.60 24.10
CA PHE A 35 -6.75 -9.30 25.35
C PHE A 35 -5.71 -10.43 25.17
N GLY A 36 -5.54 -10.92 23.94
CA GLY A 36 -4.57 -11.96 23.57
C GLY A 36 -3.24 -11.43 23.06
N VAL A 37 -3.03 -10.11 23.03
CA VAL A 37 -1.76 -9.50 22.60
C VAL A 37 -0.68 -9.79 23.63
N THR A 38 0.39 -10.46 23.20
CA THR A 38 1.52 -10.83 24.04
C THR A 38 2.84 -10.19 23.64
N TYR A 39 2.89 -9.55 22.48
CA TYR A 39 4.04 -8.78 21.99
C TYR A 39 3.60 -7.81 20.87
N THR A 40 4.50 -6.91 20.49
CA THR A 40 4.35 -6.03 19.32
C THR A 40 5.57 -6.13 18.43
N VAL A 41 5.41 -5.81 17.14
CA VAL A 41 6.52 -5.85 16.18
C VAL A 41 6.52 -4.57 15.35
N ILE A 42 7.70 -4.00 15.19
CA ILE A 42 7.95 -2.81 14.39
C ILE A 42 8.77 -3.15 13.14
N SER A 43 8.45 -2.49 12.02
CA SER A 43 9.22 -2.59 10.78
C SER A 43 10.67 -2.09 10.96
N PRO A 44 11.67 -2.73 10.34
CA PRO A 44 13.07 -2.29 10.40
C PRO A 44 13.30 -0.86 9.91
N GLU A 45 12.46 -0.35 9.02
CA GLU A 45 12.56 1.00 8.45
C GLU A 45 11.80 2.07 9.27
N HIS A 46 11.12 1.68 10.34
CA HIS A 46 10.25 2.59 11.07
C HIS A 46 11.05 3.73 11.74
N PRO A 47 10.62 5.01 11.62
CA PRO A 47 11.36 6.17 12.14
C PRO A 47 11.60 6.16 13.65
N LEU A 48 10.71 5.53 14.43
CA LEU A 48 10.83 5.41 15.87
C LEU A 48 12.11 4.68 16.30
N LEU A 49 12.58 3.70 15.52
CA LEU A 49 13.84 3.00 15.83
C LEU A 49 15.02 3.98 15.89
N LYS A 50 15.08 4.90 14.93
CA LYS A 50 16.11 5.95 14.94
C LYS A 50 15.97 6.88 16.16
N LYS A 51 14.72 7.21 16.53
CA LYS A 51 14.43 8.03 17.72
C LYS A 51 14.88 7.33 19.01
N TRP A 52 14.70 6.02 19.09
CA TRP A 52 15.01 5.19 20.27
C TRP A 52 16.44 4.67 20.30
N LYS A 53 17.30 5.00 19.34
CA LYS A 53 18.70 4.53 19.28
C LYS A 53 19.44 4.64 20.59
N GLY A 54 19.27 5.75 21.34
CA GLY A 54 19.93 5.97 22.64
C GLY A 54 19.25 5.27 23.83
N ILE A 55 18.08 4.66 23.64
CA ILE A 55 17.30 3.97 24.67
C ILE A 55 17.45 2.45 24.54
N ILE A 56 17.53 1.96 23.32
CA ILE A 56 17.65 0.53 23.01
C ILE A 56 19.03 0.06 23.43
N LYS A 57 19.08 -0.88 24.40
CA LYS A 57 20.32 -1.34 25.00
C LYS A 57 21.15 -2.25 24.09
N ASN A 58 20.51 -3.02 23.23
CA ASN A 58 21.11 -3.93 22.25
C ASN A 58 21.08 -3.32 20.83
N TRP A 59 21.37 -2.02 20.70
CA TRP A 59 21.27 -1.32 19.42
C TRP A 59 22.09 -1.94 18.29
N ASP A 60 23.28 -2.44 18.59
CA ASP A 60 24.17 -3.05 17.58
C ASP A 60 23.52 -4.26 16.88
N GLU A 61 22.75 -5.07 17.63
CA GLU A 61 21.99 -6.18 17.08
C GLU A 61 20.83 -5.68 16.19
N VAL A 62 20.14 -4.62 16.63
CA VAL A 62 19.04 -4.00 15.88
C VAL A 62 19.56 -3.39 14.58
N GLU A 63 20.67 -2.65 14.61
CA GLU A 63 21.29 -2.04 13.44
C GLU A 63 21.79 -3.08 12.44
N ALA A 64 22.39 -4.17 12.93
CA ALA A 64 22.79 -5.31 12.09
C ALA A 64 21.57 -5.98 11.43
N TYR A 65 20.46 -6.13 12.16
CA TYR A 65 19.22 -6.68 11.64
C TYR A 65 18.59 -5.76 10.57
N GLN A 66 18.55 -4.43 10.80
CA GLN A 66 18.09 -3.45 9.80
C GLN A 66 18.91 -3.54 8.52
N ALA A 67 20.23 -3.63 8.61
CA ALA A 67 21.12 -3.74 7.46
C ALA A 67 20.89 -5.06 6.68
N ALA A 68 20.60 -6.15 7.37
CA ALA A 68 20.24 -7.43 6.74
C ALA A 68 18.86 -7.37 6.07
N ALA A 69 17.86 -6.77 6.71
CA ALA A 69 16.52 -6.61 6.18
C ALA A 69 16.49 -5.71 4.92
N ALA A 70 17.29 -4.65 4.89
CA ALA A 70 17.40 -3.73 3.76
C ALA A 70 17.90 -4.39 2.45
N ARG A 71 18.53 -5.56 2.54
CA ARG A 71 19.01 -6.33 1.37
C ARG A 71 17.95 -7.24 0.78
N LYS A 72 16.81 -7.40 1.44
CA LYS A 72 15.70 -8.25 1.02
C LYS A 72 14.63 -7.43 0.34
N SER A 73 14.06 -7.96 -0.74
CA SER A 73 12.84 -7.39 -1.34
C SER A 73 11.61 -7.64 -0.46
N ASP A 74 10.56 -6.85 -0.64
CA ASP A 74 9.28 -7.05 0.06
C ASP A 74 8.68 -8.45 -0.17
N PHE A 75 8.93 -9.04 -1.34
CA PHE A 75 8.49 -10.40 -1.66
C PHE A 75 9.22 -11.46 -0.84
N GLU A 76 10.54 -11.35 -0.73
CA GLU A 76 11.34 -12.25 0.10
C GLU A 76 10.99 -12.13 1.58
N ARG A 77 10.67 -10.94 2.04
CA ARG A 77 10.25 -10.66 3.43
C ARG A 77 8.86 -11.23 3.76
N GLY A 78 7.95 -11.22 2.79
CA GLY A 78 6.55 -11.60 3.00
C GLY A 78 6.26 -13.09 2.82
N GLU A 79 6.55 -13.65 1.64
CA GLU A 79 6.05 -14.98 1.25
C GLU A 79 7.08 -16.11 1.34
N LEU A 80 8.37 -15.80 1.17
CA LEU A 80 9.42 -16.84 1.14
C LEU A 80 10.01 -17.15 2.52
N ASN A 81 9.78 -16.30 3.52
CA ASN A 81 10.43 -16.44 4.82
C ASN A 81 9.66 -17.40 5.73
N LYS A 82 10.05 -18.69 5.71
CA LYS A 82 9.53 -19.69 6.64
C LYS A 82 10.13 -19.57 8.05
N ASP A 83 11.35 -19.04 8.14
CA ASP A 83 12.04 -18.85 9.42
C ASP A 83 11.65 -17.51 10.03
N LYS A 84 11.07 -17.56 11.23
CA LYS A 84 10.70 -16.35 11.97
C LYS A 84 11.95 -15.73 12.57
N THR A 85 12.38 -14.59 12.03
CA THR A 85 13.52 -13.83 12.51
C THR A 85 13.07 -12.50 13.11
N GLY A 86 13.83 -11.99 14.06
CA GLY A 86 13.58 -10.70 14.69
C GLY A 86 14.56 -10.46 15.84
N VAL A 87 14.59 -9.23 16.32
CA VAL A 87 15.39 -8.82 17.48
C VAL A 87 14.49 -8.13 18.47
N ARG A 88 14.55 -8.53 19.73
CA ARG A 88 13.86 -7.83 20.82
C ARG A 88 14.50 -6.46 21.01
N LEU A 89 13.69 -5.44 21.23
CA LEU A 89 14.17 -4.09 21.55
C LEU A 89 14.35 -3.97 23.06
N ASP A 90 15.55 -4.25 23.55
CA ASP A 90 15.83 -4.21 24.99
C ASP A 90 15.76 -2.77 25.51
N GLY A 91 14.87 -2.55 26.48
CA GLY A 91 14.58 -1.22 27.04
C GLY A 91 13.35 -0.53 26.47
N ILE A 92 12.73 -1.11 25.43
CA ILE A 92 11.44 -0.67 24.92
C ILE A 92 10.35 -1.64 25.37
N GLU A 93 9.33 -1.11 26.00
CA GLU A 93 8.17 -1.84 26.49
C GLU A 93 6.89 -1.14 26.03
N VAL A 94 5.86 -1.93 25.74
CA VAL A 94 4.59 -1.45 25.22
C VAL A 94 3.47 -1.83 26.18
N ILE A 95 2.59 -0.89 26.47
CA ILE A 95 1.45 -1.11 27.37
C ILE A 95 0.20 -1.42 26.53
N ASN A 96 -0.35 -2.61 26.70
CA ASN A 96 -1.60 -3.01 26.06
C ASN A 96 -2.76 -2.20 26.66
N PRO A 97 -3.48 -1.36 25.86
CA PRO A 97 -4.51 -0.47 26.39
C PRO A 97 -5.74 -1.20 26.93
N ALA A 98 -6.02 -2.43 26.48
CA ALA A 98 -7.16 -3.22 26.93
C ALA A 98 -6.91 -3.92 28.29
N THR A 99 -5.66 -4.26 28.61
CA THR A 99 -5.31 -5.05 29.79
C THR A 99 -4.44 -4.31 30.79
N GLY A 100 -3.79 -3.23 30.40
CA GLY A 100 -2.75 -2.55 31.18
C GLY A 100 -1.44 -3.34 31.28
N LYS A 101 -1.35 -4.53 30.67
CA LYS A 101 -0.15 -5.36 30.74
C LYS A 101 0.95 -4.82 29.86
N VAL A 102 2.19 -4.94 30.35
CA VAL A 102 3.39 -4.63 29.58
C VAL A 102 3.75 -5.81 28.70
N VAL A 103 4.01 -5.55 27.44
CA VAL A 103 4.43 -6.55 26.45
C VAL A 103 5.74 -6.10 25.77
N PRO A 104 6.62 -7.04 25.37
CA PRO A 104 7.85 -6.71 24.67
C PRO A 104 7.59 -6.23 23.24
N MET A 105 8.53 -5.46 22.72
CA MET A 105 8.56 -5.06 21.32
C MET A 105 9.73 -5.71 20.60
N PHE A 106 9.48 -6.15 19.37
CA PHE A 106 10.49 -6.73 18.48
C PHE A 106 10.60 -5.91 17.21
N VAL A 107 11.77 -5.89 16.58
CA VAL A 107 11.92 -5.51 15.18
C VAL A 107 11.96 -6.78 14.34
N SER A 108 11.17 -6.84 13.26
CA SER A 108 11.18 -7.98 12.35
C SER A 108 10.84 -7.57 10.92
N ASP A 109 11.48 -8.23 9.98
CA ASP A 109 11.40 -7.94 8.55
C ASP A 109 10.10 -8.39 7.89
N TYR A 110 9.28 -9.21 8.55
CA TYR A 110 7.94 -9.55 8.03
C TYR A 110 6.94 -8.40 8.14
N VAL A 111 7.24 -7.36 8.93
CA VAL A 111 6.43 -6.14 9.01
C VAL A 111 6.96 -5.12 8.01
N LEU A 112 6.11 -4.70 7.07
CA LEU A 112 6.46 -3.74 6.02
C LEU A 112 5.93 -2.35 6.35
N MET A 113 6.72 -1.30 6.10
CA MET A 113 6.28 0.10 6.28
C MET A 113 5.10 0.49 5.39
N GLY A 114 4.99 -0.10 4.21
CA GLY A 114 3.89 0.16 3.28
C GLY A 114 2.56 -0.50 3.66
N TYR A 115 2.50 -1.24 4.77
CA TYR A 115 1.29 -1.89 5.24
C TYR A 115 0.88 -1.38 6.63
N GLY A 116 -0.29 -0.74 6.70
CA GLY A 116 -0.79 -0.16 7.94
C GLY A 116 0.10 0.97 8.46
N THR A 117 0.51 0.85 9.71
CA THR A 117 1.35 1.83 10.41
C THR A 117 2.84 1.44 10.48
N GLY A 118 3.22 0.30 9.89
CA GLY A 118 4.56 -0.28 10.07
C GLY A 118 4.77 -0.91 11.45
N ILE A 119 3.70 -1.05 12.26
CA ILE A 119 3.70 -1.72 13.56
C ILE A 119 2.50 -2.66 13.63
N VAL A 120 2.71 -3.86 14.14
CA VAL A 120 1.66 -4.86 14.34
C VAL A 120 1.64 -5.35 15.78
N MET A 121 0.47 -5.78 16.23
CA MET A 121 0.30 -6.50 17.48
C MET A 121 0.35 -8.01 17.22
N GLY A 122 1.03 -8.77 18.07
CA GLY A 122 1.10 -10.23 18.01
C GLY A 122 0.02 -10.87 18.85
N VAL A 123 -0.83 -11.69 18.20
CA VAL A 123 -1.92 -12.46 18.85
C VAL A 123 -1.72 -13.96 18.56
N PRO A 124 -0.74 -14.61 19.19
CA PRO A 124 -0.32 -15.96 18.81
C PRO A 124 -1.40 -17.04 19.02
N GLY A 125 -2.40 -16.80 19.86
CA GLY A 125 -3.52 -17.74 20.01
C GLY A 125 -4.39 -17.87 18.75
N HIS A 126 -4.42 -16.82 17.87
CA HIS A 126 -5.41 -16.70 16.79
C HIS A 126 -4.85 -16.25 15.44
N ASP A 127 -3.53 -16.09 15.31
CA ASP A 127 -2.82 -15.90 14.03
C ASP A 127 -1.63 -16.88 13.95
N GLN A 128 -1.57 -17.67 12.88
CA GLN A 128 -0.54 -18.71 12.75
C GLN A 128 0.87 -18.13 12.62
N ARG A 129 1.02 -16.97 11.96
CA ARG A 129 2.34 -16.33 11.85
C ARG A 129 2.82 -15.83 13.21
N ASP A 130 1.90 -15.29 13.99
CA ASP A 130 2.20 -14.84 15.35
C ASP A 130 2.49 -16.02 16.28
N TRP A 131 1.80 -17.15 16.09
CA TRP A 131 2.06 -18.38 16.82
C TRP A 131 3.46 -18.92 16.56
N ASP A 132 3.85 -19.02 15.28
CA ASP A 132 5.18 -19.46 14.86
C ASP A 132 6.26 -18.54 15.46
N PHE A 133 6.04 -17.23 15.42
CA PHE A 133 6.94 -16.25 16.04
C PHE A 133 7.03 -16.43 17.55
N ALA A 134 5.89 -16.53 18.22
CA ALA A 134 5.85 -16.73 19.67
C ALA A 134 6.56 -18.01 20.11
N LYS A 135 6.41 -19.10 19.34
CA LYS A 135 7.15 -20.36 19.60
C LYS A 135 8.66 -20.19 19.41
N ALA A 136 9.08 -19.50 18.35
CA ALA A 136 10.50 -19.27 18.06
C ALA A 136 11.18 -18.43 19.17
N PHE A 137 10.45 -17.45 19.74
CA PHE A 137 10.97 -16.55 20.77
C PHE A 137 10.55 -16.86 22.20
N GLY A 138 9.86 -17.99 22.42
CA GLY A 138 9.42 -18.42 23.77
C GLY A 138 8.42 -17.46 24.43
N LEU A 139 7.55 -16.82 23.63
CA LEU A 139 6.56 -15.85 24.11
C LEU A 139 5.27 -16.54 24.57
N PRO A 140 4.50 -15.93 25.48
CA PRO A 140 3.22 -16.48 25.92
C PRO A 140 2.20 -16.55 24.76
N ILE A 141 1.36 -17.59 24.79
CA ILE A 141 0.24 -17.77 23.87
C ILE A 141 -1.03 -17.76 24.72
N VAL A 142 -1.95 -16.85 24.43
CA VAL A 142 -3.20 -16.66 25.19
C VAL A 142 -4.39 -16.93 24.28
N GLU A 143 -5.25 -17.85 24.71
CA GLU A 143 -6.53 -18.12 24.06
C GLU A 143 -7.53 -17.02 24.43
N VAL A 144 -8.13 -16.38 23.42
CA VAL A 144 -9.18 -15.37 23.59
C VAL A 144 -10.46 -15.67 22.78
N VAL A 145 -10.40 -16.68 21.91
CA VAL A 145 -11.56 -17.29 21.27
C VAL A 145 -11.51 -18.79 21.53
N GLU A 146 -12.58 -19.32 22.11
CA GLU A 146 -12.66 -20.73 22.49
C GLU A 146 -12.63 -21.65 21.28
N GLY A 147 -11.78 -22.68 21.33
CA GLY A 147 -11.70 -23.74 20.34
C GLY A 147 -10.28 -24.04 19.88
N GLY A 148 -10.07 -25.24 19.39
CA GLY A 148 -8.76 -25.72 18.96
C GLY A 148 -7.81 -26.06 20.12
N ASP A 149 -6.58 -26.36 19.77
CA ASP A 149 -5.50 -26.62 20.74
C ASP A 149 -4.33 -25.66 20.45
N ILE A 150 -4.37 -24.49 21.09
CA ILE A 150 -3.36 -23.43 20.89
C ILE A 150 -1.93 -23.86 21.31
N THR A 151 -1.76 -25.00 21.93
CA THR A 151 -0.43 -25.53 22.25
C THR A 151 0.25 -26.15 21.02
N LYS A 152 -0.54 -26.58 20.03
CA LYS A 152 -0.08 -27.22 18.79
C LYS A 152 -0.06 -26.27 17.59
N GLU A 153 -1.06 -25.41 17.47
CA GLU A 153 -1.20 -24.45 16.39
C GLU A 153 -2.12 -23.30 16.80
N ALA A 154 -2.12 -22.20 16.05
CA ALA A 154 -3.06 -21.10 16.28
C ALA A 154 -4.49 -21.54 15.92
N PHE A 155 -5.46 -21.17 16.75
CA PHE A 155 -6.86 -21.33 16.42
C PHE A 155 -7.33 -20.17 15.54
N THR A 156 -7.22 -20.33 14.21
CA THR A 156 -7.65 -19.33 13.24
C THR A 156 -9.09 -19.57 12.85
N LEU A 157 -10.01 -18.78 13.42
CA LEU A 157 -11.40 -18.85 13.09
C LEU A 157 -11.68 -18.21 11.72
N LYS A 158 -12.40 -18.92 10.84
CA LYS A 158 -12.76 -18.42 9.50
C LYS A 158 -14.11 -17.72 9.45
N ASP A 159 -14.91 -17.84 10.48
CA ASP A 159 -16.22 -17.20 10.64
C ASP A 159 -16.30 -16.44 11.99
N ASP A 160 -17.37 -15.69 12.16
CA ASP A 160 -17.57 -14.83 13.34
C ASP A 160 -18.37 -15.53 14.46
N THR A 161 -18.38 -16.86 14.51
CA THR A 161 -19.22 -17.64 15.44
C THR A 161 -18.52 -18.05 16.73
N GLY A 162 -17.18 -17.95 16.81
CA GLY A 162 -16.40 -18.31 18.00
C GLY A 162 -16.80 -17.48 19.22
N ILE A 163 -16.67 -18.10 20.41
CA ILE A 163 -17.02 -17.48 21.68
C ILE A 163 -15.77 -16.89 22.34
N MET A 164 -15.88 -15.66 22.80
CA MET A 164 -14.79 -14.97 23.49
C MET A 164 -14.57 -15.52 24.90
N VAL A 165 -13.29 -15.78 25.21
CA VAL A 165 -12.83 -16.21 26.54
C VAL A 165 -11.60 -15.38 26.95
N ASN A 166 -11.27 -15.33 28.23
CA ASN A 166 -10.12 -14.55 28.76
C ASN A 166 -10.05 -13.10 28.30
N SER A 167 -11.18 -12.51 27.95
CA SER A 167 -11.32 -11.20 27.27
C SER A 167 -12.17 -10.20 28.07
N GLY A 168 -12.17 -10.31 29.40
CA GLY A 168 -12.85 -9.37 30.28
C GLY A 168 -14.35 -9.25 29.97
N PHE A 169 -14.81 -8.04 29.67
CA PHE A 169 -16.23 -7.77 29.38
C PHE A 169 -16.76 -8.42 28.09
N LEU A 170 -15.87 -8.93 27.23
CA LEU A 170 -16.24 -9.62 25.99
C LEU A 170 -16.53 -11.11 26.21
N ASN A 171 -16.19 -11.68 27.38
CA ASN A 171 -16.37 -13.10 27.64
C ASN A 171 -17.82 -13.55 27.42
N GLY A 172 -18.00 -14.65 26.69
CA GLY A 172 -19.29 -15.21 26.34
C GLY A 172 -19.96 -14.59 25.11
N MET A 173 -19.44 -13.49 24.59
CA MET A 173 -19.90 -12.93 23.31
C MET A 173 -19.39 -13.76 22.14
N THR A 174 -20.14 -13.80 21.05
CA THR A 174 -19.61 -14.24 19.76
C THR A 174 -18.59 -13.23 19.23
N VAL A 175 -17.66 -13.67 18.37
CA VAL A 175 -16.70 -12.77 17.69
C VAL A 175 -17.45 -11.64 16.97
N LYS A 176 -18.59 -11.95 16.34
CA LYS A 176 -19.46 -10.99 15.65
C LYS A 176 -19.98 -9.88 16.56
N GLU A 177 -20.28 -10.19 17.81
CA GLU A 177 -20.73 -9.22 18.82
C GLU A 177 -19.55 -8.50 19.48
N ALA A 178 -18.44 -9.21 19.69
CA ALA A 178 -17.26 -8.69 20.38
C ALA A 178 -16.53 -7.60 19.57
N ILE A 179 -16.41 -7.73 18.24
CA ILE A 179 -15.75 -6.73 17.39
C ILE A 179 -16.41 -5.35 17.54
N PRO A 180 -17.73 -5.14 17.32
CA PRO A 180 -18.35 -3.84 17.49
C PRO A 180 -18.34 -3.36 18.96
N ALA A 181 -18.47 -4.26 19.93
CA ALA A 181 -18.40 -3.92 21.35
C ALA A 181 -17.01 -3.37 21.72
N MET A 182 -15.96 -4.02 21.26
CA MET A 182 -14.58 -3.58 21.52
C MET A 182 -14.22 -2.31 20.77
N LYS A 183 -14.69 -2.12 19.53
CA LYS A 183 -14.53 -0.87 18.79
C LYS A 183 -15.14 0.31 19.56
N LYS A 184 -16.39 0.16 20.01
CA LYS A 184 -17.08 1.16 20.80
C LYS A 184 -16.31 1.50 22.07
N TYR A 185 -15.89 0.47 22.80
CA TYR A 185 -15.09 0.63 24.02
C TYR A 185 -13.77 1.37 23.77
N ALA A 186 -13.03 0.98 22.72
CA ALA A 186 -11.76 1.62 22.36
C ALA A 186 -11.91 3.11 22.05
N VAL A 187 -12.98 3.49 21.34
CA VAL A 187 -13.32 4.89 21.04
C VAL A 187 -13.70 5.66 22.33
N GLU A 188 -14.54 5.09 23.17
CA GLU A 188 -14.96 5.71 24.45
C GLU A 188 -13.77 5.91 25.41
N GLN A 189 -12.81 5.01 25.41
CA GLN A 189 -11.56 5.12 26.19
C GLN A 189 -10.50 6.03 25.55
N GLY A 190 -10.71 6.50 24.32
CA GLY A 190 -9.84 7.45 23.62
C GLY A 190 -8.54 6.87 23.06
N TRP A 191 -8.40 5.53 23.01
CA TRP A 191 -7.21 4.86 22.44
C TRP A 191 -7.48 4.09 21.15
N GLY A 192 -8.69 4.19 20.58
CA GLY A 192 -9.03 3.56 19.30
C GLY A 192 -9.93 4.43 18.45
N HIS A 193 -9.82 4.28 17.12
CA HIS A 193 -10.75 4.87 16.16
C HIS A 193 -10.92 3.97 14.93
N GLU A 194 -12.08 4.08 14.28
CA GLU A 194 -12.33 3.32 13.07
C GLU A 194 -11.47 3.84 11.91
N LYS A 195 -10.94 2.91 11.14
CA LYS A 195 -10.12 3.20 9.96
C LYS A 195 -10.46 2.29 8.81
N VAL A 196 -10.56 2.87 7.63
CA VAL A 196 -10.65 2.13 6.37
C VAL A 196 -9.26 2.07 5.73
N ASN A 197 -8.80 0.86 5.44
CA ASN A 197 -7.58 0.60 4.70
C ASN A 197 -7.87 -0.16 3.41
N TYR A 198 -6.93 -0.09 2.48
CA TYR A 198 -6.98 -0.78 1.21
C TYR A 198 -5.74 -1.64 1.03
N LYS A 199 -5.91 -2.85 0.48
CA LYS A 199 -4.79 -3.73 0.13
C LYS A 199 -4.03 -3.21 -1.08
N LEU A 200 -4.73 -2.52 -2.00
CA LEU A 200 -4.15 -1.89 -3.17
C LEU A 200 -3.14 -0.83 -2.71
N ARG A 201 -1.91 -0.96 -3.18
CA ARG A 201 -0.86 0.04 -2.95
C ARG A 201 -1.10 1.26 -3.84
N ASP A 202 -0.56 2.40 -3.41
CA ASP A 202 -0.56 3.62 -4.20
C ASP A 202 0.09 3.37 -5.56
N TRP A 203 -0.50 3.96 -6.58
CA TRP A 203 0.06 3.90 -7.92
C TRP A 203 1.31 4.78 -8.02
N VAL A 204 2.48 4.15 -8.16
CA VAL A 204 3.71 4.88 -8.48
C VAL A 204 3.59 5.42 -9.90
N PHE A 205 3.42 6.73 -10.03
CA PHE A 205 3.07 7.41 -11.30
C PHE A 205 4.30 7.84 -12.09
N SER A 206 5.51 7.58 -11.63
CA SER A 206 6.75 7.96 -12.28
C SER A 206 7.57 6.75 -12.74
N ARG A 207 8.26 6.88 -13.88
CA ARG A 207 9.14 5.87 -14.45
C ARG A 207 10.46 6.53 -14.89
N GLN A 208 11.56 5.92 -14.54
CA GLN A 208 12.92 6.29 -14.93
C GLN A 208 13.19 5.74 -16.35
N ARG A 209 12.45 6.26 -17.34
CA ARG A 209 12.52 5.85 -18.75
C ARG A 209 12.55 7.07 -19.66
N TYR A 210 13.27 6.95 -20.77
CA TYR A 210 13.25 7.99 -21.82
C TYR A 210 11.87 8.10 -22.47
N TRP A 211 11.28 6.98 -22.85
CA TRP A 211 10.02 6.95 -23.58
C TRP A 211 8.80 6.87 -22.66
N GLY A 212 7.93 7.82 -22.78
CA GLY A 212 6.66 7.95 -22.07
C GLY A 212 6.14 9.37 -22.12
N GLU A 213 4.93 9.61 -21.61
CA GLU A 213 4.40 10.96 -21.47
C GLU A 213 5.22 11.72 -20.41
N PRO A 214 5.81 12.88 -20.73
CA PRO A 214 6.52 13.69 -19.75
C PRO A 214 5.58 14.18 -18.66
N ILE A 215 6.07 14.25 -17.43
CA ILE A 215 5.33 14.83 -16.31
C ILE A 215 5.55 16.35 -16.34
N PRO A 216 4.51 17.18 -16.55
CA PRO A 216 4.66 18.62 -16.77
C PRO A 216 4.87 19.39 -15.45
N LEU A 217 5.97 19.08 -14.77
CA LEU A 217 6.37 19.69 -13.50
C LEU A 217 7.79 20.22 -13.59
N VAL A 218 8.03 21.29 -12.83
CA VAL A 218 9.34 21.91 -12.65
C VAL A 218 9.68 21.93 -11.16
N ASN A 219 10.83 21.38 -10.79
CA ASN A 219 11.35 21.42 -9.43
C ASN A 219 12.18 22.70 -9.22
N CYS A 220 11.64 23.59 -8.41
CA CYS A 220 12.26 24.86 -8.07
C CYS A 220 12.83 24.82 -6.64
N PRO A 221 14.10 25.22 -6.40
CA PRO A 221 14.69 25.19 -5.07
C PRO A 221 14.01 26.15 -4.08
N LYS A 222 13.23 27.14 -4.57
CA LYS A 222 12.49 28.08 -3.72
C LYS A 222 11.01 27.75 -3.57
N CYS A 223 10.38 27.28 -4.67
CA CYS A 223 8.93 27.08 -4.74
C CYS A 223 8.49 25.63 -4.61
N GLY A 224 9.42 24.67 -4.62
CA GLY A 224 9.10 23.24 -4.73
C GLY A 224 8.61 22.88 -6.15
N TRP A 225 7.74 21.92 -6.24
CA TRP A 225 7.13 21.51 -7.50
C TRP A 225 6.13 22.54 -8.01
N VAL A 226 6.34 22.98 -9.26
CA VAL A 226 5.50 23.97 -9.93
C VAL A 226 5.05 23.38 -11.28
N PRO A 227 3.76 23.45 -11.65
CA PRO A 227 3.31 22.97 -12.94
C PRO A 227 3.87 23.83 -14.08
N VAL A 228 4.14 23.19 -15.23
CA VAL A 228 4.44 23.86 -16.48
C VAL A 228 3.21 24.67 -16.89
N PRO A 229 3.34 25.94 -17.36
CA PRO A 229 2.21 26.74 -17.82
C PRO A 229 1.46 26.08 -18.98
N GLU A 230 0.15 26.27 -19.07
CA GLU A 230 -0.69 25.68 -20.14
C GLU A 230 -0.24 26.07 -21.53
N GLU A 231 0.23 27.31 -21.71
CA GLU A 231 0.74 27.83 -22.97
C GLU A 231 2.04 27.17 -23.47
N GLU A 232 2.75 26.46 -22.57
CA GLU A 232 3.96 25.66 -22.89
C GLU A 232 3.64 24.19 -23.17
N LEU A 233 2.37 23.77 -23.08
CA LEU A 233 1.96 22.42 -23.41
C LEU A 233 1.65 22.25 -24.91
N PRO A 234 1.87 21.09 -25.50
CA PRO A 234 2.38 19.86 -24.85
C PRO A 234 3.88 19.93 -24.57
N LEU A 235 4.28 19.45 -23.38
CA LEU A 235 5.69 19.24 -23.08
C LEU A 235 6.21 18.06 -23.91
N VAL A 236 7.14 18.33 -24.83
CA VAL A 236 7.68 17.35 -25.76
C VAL A 236 9.04 16.82 -25.26
N LEU A 237 9.25 15.51 -25.41
CA LEU A 237 10.55 14.90 -25.15
C LEU A 237 11.60 15.40 -26.14
N PRO A 238 12.87 15.58 -25.71
CA PRO A 238 13.95 15.95 -26.60
C PRO A 238 14.20 14.84 -27.61
N GLN A 239 14.40 15.21 -28.88
CA GLN A 239 14.79 14.25 -29.91
C GLN A 239 16.28 13.96 -29.79
N VAL A 240 16.63 12.68 -29.67
CA VAL A 240 18.02 12.20 -29.57
C VAL A 240 18.21 10.96 -30.43
N ASP A 241 19.39 10.83 -31.02
CA ASP A 241 19.73 9.65 -31.82
C ASP A 241 20.00 8.41 -30.95
N SER A 242 20.48 8.64 -29.73
CA SER A 242 20.73 7.59 -28.73
C SER A 242 20.70 8.18 -27.32
N TYR A 243 20.51 7.31 -26.34
CA TYR A 243 20.65 7.66 -24.91
C TYR A 243 21.30 6.53 -24.14
N GLU A 244 21.97 6.86 -23.07
CA GLU A 244 22.58 5.90 -22.15
C GLU A 244 21.77 5.81 -20.86
N LEU A 245 21.73 4.63 -20.29
CA LEU A 245 21.17 4.43 -18.95
C LEU A 245 22.09 5.09 -17.91
N THR A 246 21.52 5.45 -16.78
CA THR A 246 22.26 5.98 -15.64
C THR A 246 22.62 4.84 -14.68
N ASP A 247 23.80 4.91 -14.07
CA ASP A 247 24.27 3.90 -13.12
C ASP A 247 23.64 4.08 -11.72
N ASP A 248 23.04 5.23 -11.49
CA ASP A 248 22.41 5.63 -10.22
C ASP A 248 20.89 5.39 -10.18
N GLY A 249 20.32 4.86 -11.27
CA GLY A 249 18.89 4.58 -11.39
C GLY A 249 18.03 5.79 -11.73
N GLU A 250 18.63 6.95 -12.01
CA GLU A 250 17.93 8.13 -12.51
C GLU A 250 17.43 7.92 -13.95
N SER A 251 16.45 8.70 -14.37
CA SER A 251 15.97 8.68 -15.74
C SER A 251 17.06 9.07 -16.74
N PRO A 252 17.14 8.45 -17.93
CA PRO A 252 18.04 8.90 -19.00
C PRO A 252 17.88 10.37 -19.38
N LEU A 253 16.68 10.93 -19.19
CA LEU A 253 16.40 12.36 -19.41
C LEU A 253 17.21 13.25 -18.47
N SER A 254 17.62 12.80 -17.30
CA SER A 254 18.39 13.59 -16.32
C SER A 254 19.75 14.06 -16.87
N LYS A 255 20.31 13.32 -17.85
CA LYS A 255 21.58 13.69 -18.52
C LYS A 255 21.39 14.70 -19.65
N MET A 256 20.15 15.01 -20.06
CA MET A 256 19.84 15.93 -21.15
C MET A 256 19.69 17.36 -20.62
N THR A 257 20.83 17.96 -20.25
CA THR A 257 20.90 19.23 -19.51
C THR A 257 20.18 20.38 -20.20
N ASP A 258 20.19 20.43 -21.54
CA ASP A 258 19.53 21.49 -22.33
C ASP A 258 18.00 21.40 -22.22
N TRP A 259 17.46 20.20 -22.01
CA TRP A 259 16.04 19.99 -21.80
C TRP A 259 15.65 20.08 -20.32
N VAL A 260 16.48 19.55 -19.42
CA VAL A 260 16.21 19.51 -17.98
C VAL A 260 16.24 20.89 -17.36
N ASN A 261 17.27 21.71 -17.68
CA ASN A 261 17.45 23.02 -17.07
C ASN A 261 16.43 24.03 -17.64
N THR A 262 15.73 24.70 -16.75
CA THR A 262 14.69 25.65 -17.11
C THR A 262 14.56 26.77 -16.07
N LYS A 263 13.65 27.70 -16.27
CA LYS A 263 13.29 28.70 -15.28
C LYS A 263 11.99 28.31 -14.57
N CYS A 264 11.92 28.63 -13.29
CA CYS A 264 10.69 28.43 -12.53
C CYS A 264 9.58 29.34 -13.05
N PRO A 265 8.41 28.81 -13.48
CA PRO A 265 7.30 29.63 -13.96
C PRO A 265 6.78 30.63 -12.91
N LYS A 266 6.93 30.29 -11.61
CA LYS A 266 6.41 31.11 -10.51
C LYS A 266 7.35 32.24 -10.07
N CYS A 267 8.67 32.00 -9.99
CA CYS A 267 9.61 32.95 -9.42
C CYS A 267 10.81 33.29 -10.32
N GLY A 268 10.93 32.67 -11.50
CA GLY A 268 11.96 32.98 -12.50
C GLY A 268 13.37 32.48 -12.17
N CYS A 269 13.61 31.86 -11.01
CA CYS A 269 14.92 31.32 -10.67
C CYS A 269 15.24 30.04 -11.47
N ASP A 270 16.51 29.65 -11.47
CA ASP A 270 16.95 28.39 -12.09
C ASP A 270 16.24 27.22 -11.43
N ALA A 271 15.76 26.31 -12.25
CA ALA A 271 14.97 25.16 -11.87
C ALA A 271 15.22 23.98 -12.81
N LYS A 272 14.68 22.81 -12.50
CA LYS A 272 14.82 21.60 -13.31
C LYS A 272 13.47 21.03 -13.64
N ARG A 273 13.26 20.61 -14.90
CA ARG A 273 12.10 19.79 -15.26
C ARG A 273 12.15 18.44 -14.58
N GLU A 274 10.96 17.88 -14.32
CA GLU A 274 10.84 16.47 -13.95
C GLU A 274 11.41 15.60 -15.08
N THR A 275 12.23 14.62 -14.70
CA THR A 275 12.90 13.74 -15.66
C THR A 275 12.26 12.36 -15.76
N ASP A 276 11.39 12.01 -14.83
CA ASP A 276 10.58 10.81 -14.92
C ASP A 276 9.46 11.00 -15.95
N THR A 277 9.04 9.88 -16.56
CA THR A 277 7.88 9.85 -17.45
C THR A 277 6.72 9.13 -16.79
N MET A 278 5.50 9.34 -17.28
CA MET A 278 4.31 8.64 -16.82
C MET A 278 4.38 7.15 -17.17
N PRO A 279 3.76 6.25 -16.37
CA PRO A 279 3.64 4.85 -16.73
C PRO A 279 2.71 4.69 -17.94
N GLN A 280 2.90 3.63 -18.73
CA GLN A 280 2.07 3.37 -19.93
C GLN A 280 0.56 3.30 -19.62
N TRP A 281 0.18 2.94 -18.38
CA TRP A 281 -1.21 2.92 -17.94
C TRP A 281 -1.83 4.32 -17.83
N ALA A 282 -1.05 5.38 -17.81
CA ALA A 282 -1.56 6.76 -17.84
C ALA A 282 -2.19 7.06 -19.21
N GLY A 283 -1.42 6.95 -20.28
CA GLY A 283 -1.92 7.17 -21.64
C GLY A 283 -3.00 6.17 -22.04
N SER A 284 -2.81 4.88 -21.74
CA SER A 284 -3.80 3.86 -22.07
C SER A 284 -5.12 3.97 -21.29
N SER A 285 -5.16 4.77 -20.22
CA SER A 285 -6.37 4.92 -19.40
C SER A 285 -7.46 5.76 -20.08
N TRP A 286 -7.15 6.53 -21.09
CA TRP A 286 -8.11 7.42 -21.73
C TRP A 286 -8.10 7.38 -23.27
N TYR A 287 -7.33 6.49 -23.90
CA TYR A 287 -7.19 6.42 -25.36
C TYR A 287 -8.53 6.28 -26.08
N PHE A 288 -9.48 5.54 -25.53
CA PHE A 288 -10.80 5.33 -26.12
C PHE A 288 -11.61 6.63 -26.19
N LEU A 289 -11.42 7.56 -25.27
CA LEU A 289 -12.03 8.89 -25.33
C LEU A 289 -11.40 9.70 -26.48
N ARG A 290 -10.08 9.68 -26.61
CA ARG A 290 -9.39 10.39 -27.69
C ARG A 290 -9.72 9.84 -29.07
N TYR A 291 -10.04 8.56 -29.19
CA TYR A 291 -10.50 7.96 -30.46
C TYR A 291 -11.84 8.51 -30.93
N MET A 292 -12.68 9.00 -30.03
CA MET A 292 -13.96 9.62 -30.37
C MET A 292 -13.78 10.99 -31.08
N ASP A 293 -12.67 11.68 -30.73
CA ASP A 293 -12.41 13.03 -31.23
C ASP A 293 -10.90 13.30 -31.42
N PRO A 294 -10.25 12.58 -32.36
CA PRO A 294 -8.78 12.53 -32.45
C PRO A 294 -8.12 13.82 -32.92
N HIS A 295 -8.87 14.74 -33.54
CA HIS A 295 -8.37 15.99 -34.10
C HIS A 295 -8.75 17.22 -33.27
N ASN A 296 -9.26 17.03 -32.07
CA ASN A 296 -9.62 18.13 -31.19
C ASN A 296 -8.37 18.72 -30.50
N ASP A 297 -8.06 19.98 -30.83
CA ASP A 297 -6.89 20.67 -30.28
C ASP A 297 -7.21 21.47 -29.00
N HIS A 298 -8.49 21.52 -28.59
CA HIS A 298 -8.96 22.34 -27.48
C HIS A 298 -9.32 21.56 -26.24
N GLU A 299 -9.83 20.34 -26.41
CA GLU A 299 -10.36 19.50 -25.31
C GLU A 299 -9.84 18.07 -25.44
N LEU A 300 -9.89 17.33 -24.33
CA LEU A 300 -9.59 15.91 -24.30
C LEU A 300 -10.50 15.13 -25.27
N VAL A 301 -11.78 15.47 -25.29
CA VAL A 301 -12.83 15.01 -26.19
C VAL A 301 -13.97 16.04 -26.14
N SER A 302 -14.59 16.38 -27.28
CA SER A 302 -15.74 17.25 -27.26
C SER A 302 -16.94 16.59 -26.57
N HIS A 303 -17.71 17.38 -25.88
CA HIS A 303 -18.89 16.88 -25.15
C HIS A 303 -19.90 16.20 -26.11
N GLU A 304 -20.05 16.74 -27.34
CA GLU A 304 -20.92 16.16 -28.36
C GLU A 304 -20.44 14.78 -28.80
N ALA A 305 -19.15 14.60 -29.08
CA ALA A 305 -18.59 13.32 -29.49
C ALA A 305 -18.65 12.30 -28.36
N GLU A 306 -18.36 12.72 -27.11
CA GLU A 306 -18.41 11.87 -25.93
C GLU A 306 -19.84 11.43 -25.62
N GLN A 307 -20.83 12.31 -25.72
CA GLN A 307 -22.24 11.93 -25.55
C GLN A 307 -22.76 10.99 -26.63
N TYR A 308 -22.28 11.13 -27.86
CA TYR A 308 -22.71 10.27 -28.95
C TYR A 308 -22.06 8.90 -28.94
N TRP A 309 -20.75 8.81 -28.69
CA TRP A 309 -19.98 7.57 -28.76
C TRP A 309 -19.77 6.86 -27.43
N GLY A 310 -19.94 7.55 -26.32
CA GLY A 310 -19.77 6.99 -24.99
C GLY A 310 -21.09 6.50 -24.37
N PRO A 311 -21.02 5.57 -23.39
CA PRO A 311 -19.86 4.76 -23.05
C PRO A 311 -19.53 3.72 -24.13
N VAL A 312 -18.32 3.15 -24.10
CA VAL A 312 -17.97 2.06 -25.05
C VAL A 312 -18.91 0.88 -24.87
N ASP A 313 -19.64 0.52 -25.93
CA ASP A 313 -20.69 -0.52 -25.86
C ASP A 313 -20.16 -1.89 -25.49
N TRP A 314 -19.03 -2.28 -26.07
CA TRP A 314 -18.44 -3.59 -25.85
C TRP A 314 -16.91 -3.51 -25.82
N TYR A 315 -16.33 -3.78 -24.65
CA TYR A 315 -14.91 -3.81 -24.42
C TYR A 315 -14.40 -5.25 -24.31
N ASN A 316 -13.59 -5.67 -25.27
CA ASN A 316 -13.09 -7.03 -25.38
C ASN A 316 -11.58 -7.06 -25.22
N GLY A 317 -11.07 -7.91 -24.32
CA GLY A 317 -9.64 -7.98 -24.05
C GLY A 317 -9.24 -9.09 -23.08
N GLY A 318 -7.96 -9.21 -22.80
CA GLY A 318 -7.37 -10.23 -21.93
C GLY A 318 -7.84 -10.12 -20.47
N MET A 319 -7.94 -11.26 -19.81
CA MET A 319 -8.40 -11.36 -18.42
C MET A 319 -7.42 -10.66 -17.44
N GLU A 320 -6.14 -10.67 -17.74
CA GLU A 320 -5.07 -10.01 -16.97
C GLU A 320 -5.32 -8.52 -16.76
N HIS A 321 -5.96 -7.86 -17.74
CA HIS A 321 -6.27 -6.43 -17.67
C HIS A 321 -7.39 -6.08 -16.68
N THR A 322 -8.07 -7.05 -16.11
CA THR A 322 -9.13 -6.79 -15.11
C THR A 322 -8.63 -5.95 -13.94
N THR A 323 -7.42 -6.21 -13.48
CA THR A 323 -6.78 -5.52 -12.35
C THR A 323 -5.61 -4.64 -12.78
N LEU A 324 -5.35 -4.50 -14.08
CA LEU A 324 -4.36 -3.62 -14.67
C LEU A 324 -5.05 -2.46 -15.42
N HIS A 325 -5.01 -2.46 -16.75
CA HIS A 325 -5.59 -1.41 -17.59
C HIS A 325 -7.04 -1.04 -17.23
N LEU A 326 -7.92 -2.03 -17.04
CA LEU A 326 -9.33 -1.75 -16.73
C LEU A 326 -9.54 -1.09 -15.36
N LEU A 327 -8.69 -1.37 -14.38
CA LEU A 327 -8.76 -0.71 -13.08
C LEU A 327 -8.35 0.76 -13.21
N TYR A 328 -7.22 1.03 -13.88
CA TYR A 328 -6.72 2.38 -14.07
C TYR A 328 -7.64 3.24 -14.97
N SER A 329 -8.14 2.67 -16.07
CA SER A 329 -9.06 3.40 -16.97
C SER A 329 -10.40 3.71 -16.31
N ARG A 330 -10.93 2.82 -15.46
CA ARG A 330 -12.14 3.10 -14.67
C ARG A 330 -11.90 4.18 -13.62
N PHE A 331 -10.76 4.15 -12.93
CA PHE A 331 -10.39 5.19 -11.98
C PHE A 331 -10.30 6.56 -12.67
N TRP A 332 -9.60 6.64 -13.81
CA TRP A 332 -9.44 7.85 -14.59
C TRP A 332 -10.78 8.38 -15.12
N HIS A 333 -11.62 7.49 -15.66
CA HIS A 333 -12.95 7.84 -16.16
C HIS A 333 -13.87 8.36 -15.05
N LYS A 334 -13.85 7.76 -13.87
CA LYS A 334 -14.62 8.24 -12.72
C LYS A 334 -14.18 9.61 -12.25
N PHE A 335 -12.89 9.89 -12.27
CA PHE A 335 -12.35 11.22 -12.00
C PHE A 335 -12.85 12.24 -13.06
N LEU A 336 -12.78 11.90 -14.34
CA LEU A 336 -13.30 12.74 -15.41
C LEU A 336 -14.81 12.99 -15.29
N TYR A 337 -15.56 11.99 -14.81
CA TYR A 337 -16.98 12.16 -14.50
C TYR A 337 -17.20 13.15 -13.34
N ASP A 338 -16.42 13.04 -12.28
CA ASP A 338 -16.55 13.90 -11.10
C ASP A 338 -16.25 15.38 -11.42
N ILE A 339 -15.38 15.64 -12.40
CA ILE A 339 -15.08 16.99 -12.87
C ILE A 339 -15.92 17.42 -14.10
N GLY A 340 -16.87 16.60 -14.55
CA GLY A 340 -17.83 16.94 -15.62
C GLY A 340 -17.31 16.83 -17.06
N VAL A 341 -16.20 16.14 -17.30
CA VAL A 341 -15.63 15.94 -18.64
C VAL A 341 -16.35 14.83 -19.41
N VAL A 342 -16.83 13.79 -18.72
CA VAL A 342 -17.60 12.69 -19.33
C VAL A 342 -18.96 12.56 -18.65
N HIS A 343 -19.98 12.08 -19.39
CA HIS A 343 -21.36 12.05 -18.90
C HIS A 343 -21.74 10.75 -18.15
N THR A 344 -20.94 9.68 -18.25
CA THR A 344 -21.20 8.39 -17.61
C THR A 344 -20.21 8.08 -16.52
N LYS A 345 -20.66 7.35 -15.47
CA LYS A 345 -19.78 6.89 -14.36
C LYS A 345 -18.89 5.72 -14.73
N GLU A 346 -19.24 4.98 -15.76
CA GLU A 346 -18.52 3.79 -16.20
C GLU A 346 -18.13 3.90 -17.66
N PRO A 347 -16.88 3.61 -18.03
CA PRO A 347 -16.40 3.76 -19.40
C PRO A 347 -16.92 2.70 -20.36
N TYR A 348 -17.29 1.51 -19.85
CA TYR A 348 -17.63 0.35 -20.64
C TYR A 348 -19.00 -0.19 -20.24
N ALA A 349 -19.93 -0.33 -21.22
CA ALA A 349 -21.23 -0.91 -20.97
C ALA A 349 -21.15 -2.44 -20.80
N LYS A 350 -20.31 -3.09 -21.61
CA LYS A 350 -20.11 -4.55 -21.57
C LYS A 350 -18.61 -4.90 -21.64
N ARG A 351 -18.18 -5.85 -20.81
CA ARG A 351 -16.82 -6.39 -20.82
C ARG A 351 -16.85 -7.91 -21.10
N THR A 352 -16.02 -8.35 -22.03
CA THR A 352 -15.80 -9.77 -22.31
C THR A 352 -14.30 -10.11 -22.19
N SER A 353 -14.01 -11.18 -21.46
CA SER A 353 -12.67 -11.81 -21.45
C SER A 353 -12.66 -12.97 -22.44
N HIS A 354 -11.81 -12.89 -23.45
CA HIS A 354 -11.69 -13.95 -24.46
C HIS A 354 -10.76 -15.10 -24.05
N GLY A 355 -10.15 -15.04 -22.86
CA GLY A 355 -9.15 -16.01 -22.40
C GLY A 355 -7.74 -15.74 -22.97
N MET A 356 -6.85 -16.67 -22.71
CA MET A 356 -5.46 -16.61 -23.22
C MET A 356 -5.34 -17.45 -24.49
N ILE A 357 -4.65 -16.91 -25.48
CA ILE A 357 -4.22 -17.68 -26.66
C ILE A 357 -2.94 -18.39 -26.29
N LEU A 358 -2.97 -19.72 -26.32
CA LEU A 358 -1.80 -20.55 -26.03
C LEU A 358 -1.00 -20.78 -27.30
N GLY A 359 0.32 -20.69 -27.20
CA GLY A 359 1.24 -21.09 -28.27
C GLY A 359 1.26 -22.61 -28.41
N GLN A 360 1.52 -23.11 -29.60
CA GLN A 360 1.76 -24.54 -29.83
C GLN A 360 3.08 -24.94 -29.16
N ASN A 361 3.05 -25.92 -28.27
CA ASN A 361 4.26 -26.43 -27.65
C ASN A 361 4.92 -27.40 -28.66
N PRO A 362 6.13 -27.10 -29.21
CA PRO A 362 6.77 -27.93 -30.19
C PRO A 362 7.23 -29.32 -29.64
N HIS A 363 7.16 -29.50 -28.32
CA HIS A 363 7.55 -30.76 -27.64
C HIS A 363 6.36 -31.65 -27.26
N TYR A 364 5.11 -31.18 -27.47
CA TYR A 364 3.91 -31.98 -27.28
C TYR A 364 3.15 -32.10 -28.62
N VAL A 365 3.54 -33.10 -29.39
CA VAL A 365 2.72 -33.64 -30.48
C VAL A 365 1.91 -34.76 -29.84
N GLY A 366 0.69 -34.46 -29.42
CA GLY A 366 -0.30 -35.45 -29.00
C GLY A 366 -1.02 -36.02 -30.18
#